data_e47527c4c704db24a5ff9dfc16b85ddd
#
_entry.id   e47527c4c704db24a5ff9dfc16b85ddd
#
_cell.length_a   1.000
_cell.length_b   1.000
_cell.length_c   1.000
_cell.angle_alpha   90.00
_cell.angle_beta   90.00
_cell.angle_gamma   90.00
#
_symmetry.space_group_name_H-M   'P 1'
#
loop_
_entity.id
_entity.type
_entity.pdbx_description
1 polymer ?
#
loop_
_entity_poly.entity_id
_entity_poly.type
_entity_poly.pdbx_seq_one_letter_code
_entity_poly.pdbx_strand_id
1 'polypeptide(L)'
;MLTNIRQITVNEYHQMAEMGIFHPEERLELISGQIIKMAAKGTAHEAAITRTQRMLNQRLGDKVLIRTQSPIKLDDYSEPEPDIAVVKTNVLDYEDHHPQPSEVFLVIEIADSSLKYDREVKTLAYAKSGIIDYWVLDINGRKLYVYRLP
;
A
#
# COMPACT_ATOMS: atom_id res chain seq x y z
N MET A 1 -0.47 14.53 31.16
CA MET A 1 -0.93 15.54 30.18
C MET A 1 -1.18 14.88 28.84
N LEU A 2 -2.32 15.14 28.26
CA LEU A 2 -2.63 14.62 26.94
C LEU A 2 -2.01 15.53 25.89
N THR A 3 -1.29 14.93 24.96
CA THR A 3 -0.72 15.62 23.80
C THR A 3 -1.55 15.28 22.58
N ASN A 4 -2.08 16.31 21.92
CA ASN A 4 -2.78 16.13 20.66
C ASN A 4 -1.77 16.12 19.50
N ILE A 5 -1.78 15.07 18.73
CA ILE A 5 -0.97 14.97 17.52
C ILE A 5 -1.81 15.49 16.36
N ARG A 6 -1.29 16.49 15.65
CA ARG A 6 -1.95 16.97 14.44
C ARG A 6 -1.70 15.97 13.30
N GLN A 7 -2.77 15.40 12.79
CA GLN A 7 -2.70 14.49 11.65
C GLN A 7 -2.56 15.28 10.34
N ILE A 8 -1.74 14.78 9.44
CA ILE A 8 -1.55 15.34 8.10
C ILE A 8 -2.59 14.75 7.17
N THR A 9 -3.28 15.60 6.41
CA THR A 9 -4.21 15.13 5.40
C THR A 9 -3.48 14.72 4.12
N VAL A 10 -4.13 13.92 3.28
CA VAL A 10 -3.59 13.55 1.97
C VAL A 10 -3.31 14.79 1.13
N ASN A 11 -4.21 15.79 1.14
CA ASN A 11 -4.00 17.03 0.41
C ASN A 11 -2.76 17.78 0.90
N GLU A 12 -2.59 17.89 2.22
CA GLU A 12 -1.39 18.51 2.79
C GLU A 12 -0.12 17.74 2.43
N TYR A 13 -0.18 16.41 2.46
CA TYR A 13 0.93 15.55 2.09
C TYR A 13 1.37 15.79 0.63
N HIS A 14 0.40 15.90 -0.28
CA HIS A 14 0.69 16.21 -1.69
C HIS A 14 1.27 17.61 -1.85
N GLN A 15 0.75 18.60 -1.12
CA GLN A 15 1.30 19.96 -1.13
C GLN A 15 2.75 19.98 -0.65
N MET A 16 3.06 19.25 0.41
CA MET A 16 4.43 19.13 0.92
C MET A 16 5.37 18.54 -0.13
N ALA A 17 4.92 17.51 -0.84
CA ALA A 17 5.71 16.92 -1.91
C ALA A 17 5.94 17.90 -3.06
N GLU A 18 4.91 18.61 -3.49
CA GLU A 18 4.99 19.62 -4.55
C GLU A 18 5.94 20.76 -4.20
N MET A 19 5.99 21.14 -2.92
CA MET A 19 6.87 22.21 -2.42
C MET A 19 8.33 21.75 -2.25
N GLY A 20 8.64 20.49 -2.52
CA GLY A 20 9.98 19.95 -2.42
C GLY A 20 10.47 19.71 -1.00
N ILE A 21 9.55 19.56 -0.03
CA ILE A 21 9.90 19.30 1.37
C ILE A 21 10.61 17.95 1.52
N PHE A 22 10.20 16.96 0.72
CA PHE A 22 10.76 15.61 0.77
C PHE A 22 11.94 15.48 -0.20
N HIS A 23 12.99 14.77 0.24
CA HIS A 23 14.09 14.46 -0.65
C HIS A 23 13.62 13.49 -1.75
N PRO A 24 14.03 13.68 -3.03
CA PRO A 24 13.54 12.84 -4.14
C PRO A 24 13.80 11.35 -3.96
N GLU A 25 14.83 10.98 -3.19
CA GLU A 25 15.18 9.58 -2.93
C GLU A 25 14.45 8.97 -1.74
N GLU A 26 13.75 9.80 -0.95
CA GLU A 26 12.97 9.28 0.17
C GLU A 26 11.74 8.53 -0.34
N ARG A 27 11.56 7.32 0.16
CA ARG A 27 10.35 6.56 -0.07
C ARG A 27 9.45 6.73 1.14
N LEU A 28 8.32 7.40 0.93
CA LEU A 28 7.39 7.76 1.98
C LEU A 28 5.99 7.27 1.66
N GLU A 29 5.20 7.07 2.71
CA GLU A 29 3.76 6.87 2.59
C GLU A 29 3.06 7.57 3.76
N LEU A 30 1.77 7.82 3.61
CA LEU A 30 0.95 8.47 4.63
C LEU A 30 0.01 7.43 5.24
N ILE A 31 0.11 7.22 6.55
CA ILE A 31 -0.73 6.27 7.29
C ILE A 31 -1.30 6.96 8.52
N SER A 32 -2.62 7.06 8.60
CA SER A 32 -3.32 7.69 9.72
C SER A 32 -2.76 9.07 10.07
N GLY A 33 -2.51 9.88 9.06
CA GLY A 33 -2.00 11.24 9.21
C GLY A 33 -0.53 11.35 9.57
N GLN A 34 0.22 10.24 9.53
CA GLN A 34 1.65 10.20 9.83
C GLN A 34 2.44 9.85 8.58
N ILE A 35 3.52 10.58 8.37
CA ILE A 35 4.44 10.32 7.26
C ILE A 35 5.40 9.23 7.69
N ILE A 36 5.37 8.10 6.99
CA ILE A 36 6.16 6.93 7.31
C ILE A 36 7.26 6.77 6.25
N LYS A 37 8.50 6.67 6.71
CA LYS A 37 9.62 6.37 5.83
C LYS A 37 9.70 4.86 5.63
N MET A 38 9.63 4.45 4.36
CA MET A 38 9.69 3.04 4.00
C MET A 38 11.12 2.55 4.00
N ALA A 39 11.31 1.28 4.41
CA ALA A 39 12.63 0.64 4.39
C ALA A 39 13.11 0.43 2.94
N ALA A 40 14.44 0.42 2.78
CA ALA A 40 15.05 0.07 1.50
C ALA A 40 14.71 -1.38 1.14
N LYS A 41 14.51 -1.63 -0.16
CA LYS A 41 14.12 -2.95 -0.68
C LYS A 41 15.35 -3.69 -1.22
N GLY A 42 15.50 -4.94 -0.79
CA GLY A 42 16.56 -5.81 -1.29
C GLY A 42 16.11 -6.60 -2.53
N THR A 43 17.04 -7.36 -3.08
CA THR A 43 16.80 -8.18 -4.29
C THR A 43 15.78 -9.28 -4.05
N ALA A 44 15.73 -9.89 -2.87
CA ALA A 44 14.74 -10.90 -2.52
C ALA A 44 13.33 -10.32 -2.51
N HIS A 45 13.16 -9.11 -1.98
CA HIS A 45 11.90 -8.40 -1.97
C HIS A 45 11.42 -8.11 -3.41
N GLU A 46 12.29 -7.58 -4.25
CA GLU A 46 11.97 -7.28 -5.64
C GLU A 46 11.62 -8.54 -6.44
N ALA A 47 12.35 -9.64 -6.21
CA ALA A 47 12.04 -10.92 -6.85
C ALA A 47 10.66 -11.45 -6.43
N ALA A 48 10.31 -11.31 -5.16
CA ALA A 48 9.01 -11.74 -4.66
C ALA A 48 7.87 -10.92 -5.30
N ILE A 49 8.05 -9.62 -5.47
CA ILE A 49 7.08 -8.77 -6.19
C ILE A 49 6.91 -9.27 -7.62
N THR A 50 8.01 -9.48 -8.33
CA THR A 50 7.99 -9.92 -9.73
C THR A 50 7.27 -11.27 -9.88
N ARG A 51 7.57 -12.24 -9.03
CA ARG A 51 6.94 -13.57 -9.07
C ARG A 51 5.45 -13.50 -8.76
N THR A 52 5.09 -12.71 -7.76
CA THR A 52 3.69 -12.55 -7.36
C THR A 52 2.89 -11.83 -8.44
N GLN A 53 3.42 -10.78 -9.01
CA GLN A 53 2.79 -10.05 -10.11
C GLN A 53 2.57 -10.96 -11.33
N ARG A 54 3.58 -11.74 -11.70
CA ARG A 54 3.49 -12.67 -12.82
C ARG A 54 2.39 -13.70 -12.59
N MET A 55 2.35 -14.30 -11.41
CA MET A 55 1.34 -15.28 -11.05
C MET A 55 -0.07 -14.69 -11.11
N LEU A 56 -0.25 -13.50 -10.56
CA LEU A 56 -1.55 -12.83 -10.58
C LEU A 56 -1.98 -12.47 -12.01
N ASN A 57 -1.08 -11.96 -12.83
CA ASN A 57 -1.39 -11.66 -14.23
C ASN A 57 -1.79 -12.92 -15.01
N GLN A 58 -1.11 -14.02 -14.80
CA GLN A 58 -1.42 -15.29 -15.47
C GLN A 58 -2.79 -15.84 -15.06
N ARG A 59 -3.16 -15.69 -13.79
CA ARG A 59 -4.41 -16.24 -13.26
C ARG A 59 -5.62 -15.35 -13.47
N LEU A 60 -5.44 -14.05 -13.38
CA LEU A 60 -6.54 -13.09 -13.39
C LEU A 60 -6.74 -12.40 -14.75
N GLY A 61 -5.69 -12.33 -15.57
CA GLY A 61 -5.77 -11.76 -16.92
C GLY A 61 -6.28 -10.32 -16.94
N ASP A 62 -7.07 -10.00 -17.95
CA ASP A 62 -7.58 -8.65 -18.19
C ASP A 62 -8.79 -8.26 -17.34
N LYS A 63 -9.22 -9.12 -16.44
CA LYS A 63 -10.36 -8.86 -15.55
C LYS A 63 -10.04 -7.83 -14.48
N VAL A 64 -8.76 -7.64 -14.19
CA VAL A 64 -8.26 -6.74 -13.15
C VAL A 64 -7.03 -6.02 -13.66
N LEU A 65 -6.63 -4.98 -12.93
CA LEU A 65 -5.35 -4.31 -13.14
C LEU A 65 -4.45 -4.59 -11.93
N ILE A 66 -3.22 -5.03 -12.17
CA ILE A 66 -2.22 -5.25 -11.12
C ILE A 66 -1.31 -4.04 -11.08
N ARG A 67 -1.28 -3.37 -9.91
CA ARG A 67 -0.40 -2.22 -9.68
C ARG A 67 0.70 -2.63 -8.72
N THR A 68 1.90 -2.17 -8.96
CA THR A 68 3.04 -2.42 -8.07
C THR A 68 3.61 -1.10 -7.59
N GLN A 69 3.85 -1.01 -6.27
CA GLN A 69 4.52 0.14 -5.66
C GLN A 69 3.91 1.48 -6.03
N SER A 70 2.60 1.51 -6.15
CA SER A 70 1.84 2.71 -6.50
C SER A 70 0.84 3.03 -5.39
N PRO A 71 0.57 4.32 -5.14
CA PRO A 71 -0.34 4.70 -4.07
C PRO A 71 -1.77 4.21 -4.28
N ILE A 72 -2.45 3.95 -3.17
CA ILE A 72 -3.91 3.87 -3.10
C ILE A 72 -4.38 4.86 -2.04
N LYS A 73 -5.53 5.49 -2.26
CA LYS A 73 -6.08 6.45 -1.30
C LYS A 73 -7.14 5.77 -0.45
N LEU A 74 -6.84 5.55 0.82
CA LEU A 74 -7.78 4.88 1.74
C LEU A 74 -8.86 5.83 2.25
N ASP A 75 -8.44 7.03 2.68
CA ASP A 75 -9.29 8.10 3.20
C ASP A 75 -8.52 9.42 3.14
N ASP A 76 -9.01 10.45 3.84
CA ASP A 76 -8.36 11.77 3.83
C ASP A 76 -7.02 11.80 4.58
N TYR A 77 -6.68 10.77 5.33
CA TYR A 77 -5.49 10.72 6.18
C TYR A 77 -4.53 9.58 5.86
N SER A 78 -4.86 8.74 4.88
CA SER A 78 -4.02 7.58 4.55
C SER A 78 -3.92 7.38 3.05
N GLU A 79 -2.69 7.36 2.57
CA GLU A 79 -2.35 7.05 1.18
C GLU A 79 -1.09 6.19 1.16
N PRO A 80 -1.22 4.88 1.43
CA PRO A 80 -0.09 3.97 1.40
C PRO A 80 0.34 3.65 -0.03
N GLU A 81 1.58 3.17 -0.15
CA GLU A 81 2.10 2.61 -1.40
C GLU A 81 2.32 1.11 -1.21
N PRO A 82 1.28 0.29 -1.39
CA PRO A 82 1.45 -1.15 -1.23
C PRO A 82 2.38 -1.74 -2.29
N ASP A 83 3.04 -2.82 -1.95
CA ASP A 83 3.89 -3.53 -2.90
C ASP A 83 3.07 -4.00 -4.11
N ILE A 84 1.88 -4.55 -3.87
CA ILE A 84 0.97 -4.97 -4.93
C ILE A 84 -0.46 -4.60 -4.53
N ALA A 85 -1.21 -4.07 -5.49
CA ALA A 85 -2.64 -3.88 -5.37
C ALA A 85 -3.34 -4.45 -6.60
N VAL A 86 -4.34 -5.28 -6.37
CA VAL A 86 -5.23 -5.80 -7.41
C VAL A 86 -6.47 -4.94 -7.40
N VAL A 87 -6.68 -4.20 -8.48
CA VAL A 87 -7.73 -3.18 -8.55
C VAL A 87 -8.64 -3.41 -9.75
N LYS A 88 -9.81 -2.77 -9.72
CA LYS A 88 -10.73 -2.76 -10.85
C LYS A 88 -10.05 -2.14 -12.07
N THR A 89 -10.37 -2.63 -13.25
CA THR A 89 -9.96 -1.97 -14.48
C THR A 89 -10.58 -0.57 -14.53
N ASN A 90 -9.84 0.35 -15.14
CA ASN A 90 -10.25 1.74 -15.27
C ASN A 90 -9.92 2.23 -16.68
N VAL A 91 -10.84 2.94 -17.32
CA VAL A 91 -10.69 3.40 -18.70
C VAL A 91 -9.45 4.28 -18.88
N LEU A 92 -9.12 5.07 -17.86
CA LEU A 92 -7.97 5.98 -17.87
C LEU A 92 -6.74 5.40 -17.17
N ASP A 93 -6.77 4.12 -16.79
CA ASP A 93 -5.70 3.47 -16.02
C ASP A 93 -5.33 4.26 -14.75
N TYR A 94 -6.33 4.87 -14.11
CA TYR A 94 -6.18 5.72 -12.91
C TYR A 94 -5.32 6.98 -13.13
N GLU A 95 -5.37 7.55 -14.32
CA GLU A 95 -4.65 8.79 -14.63
C GLU A 95 -5.15 9.97 -13.80
N ASP A 96 -6.43 9.99 -13.44
CA ASP A 96 -7.09 11.10 -12.77
C ASP A 96 -7.22 10.95 -11.25
N HIS A 97 -6.96 9.77 -10.70
CA HIS A 97 -7.01 9.52 -9.25
C HIS A 97 -6.28 8.22 -8.89
N HIS A 98 -5.86 8.10 -7.63
CA HIS A 98 -5.40 6.82 -7.08
C HIS A 98 -6.60 5.94 -6.73
N PRO A 99 -6.49 4.61 -6.86
CA PRO A 99 -7.57 3.71 -6.49
C PRO A 99 -8.03 3.92 -5.05
N GLN A 100 -9.35 3.92 -4.85
CA GLN A 100 -10.00 4.01 -3.55
C GLN A 100 -10.42 2.61 -3.07
N PRO A 101 -10.79 2.43 -1.80
CA PRO A 101 -11.12 1.11 -1.27
C PRO A 101 -12.19 0.35 -2.06
N SER A 102 -13.20 1.05 -2.60
CA SER A 102 -14.24 0.43 -3.44
C SER A 102 -13.72 -0.10 -4.77
N GLU A 103 -12.53 0.31 -5.17
CA GLU A 103 -11.89 -0.10 -6.42
C GLU A 103 -10.80 -1.15 -6.22
N VAL A 104 -10.54 -1.57 -4.98
CA VAL A 104 -9.47 -2.49 -4.61
C VAL A 104 -10.05 -3.86 -4.25
N PHE A 105 -9.56 -4.90 -4.91
CA PHE A 105 -9.91 -6.28 -4.58
C PHE A 105 -8.97 -6.88 -3.53
N LEU A 106 -7.69 -6.56 -3.61
CA LEU A 106 -6.66 -7.18 -2.78
C LEU A 106 -5.45 -6.27 -2.67
N VAL A 107 -4.90 -6.18 -1.47
CA VAL A 107 -3.60 -5.56 -1.22
C VAL A 107 -2.65 -6.63 -0.72
N ILE A 108 -1.42 -6.65 -1.26
CA ILE A 108 -0.37 -7.55 -0.82
C ILE A 108 0.86 -6.72 -0.44
N GLU A 109 1.33 -6.90 0.80
CA GLU A 109 2.60 -6.37 1.25
C GLU A 109 3.62 -7.50 1.33
N ILE A 110 4.81 -7.26 0.81
CA ILE A 110 5.92 -8.21 0.86
C ILE A 110 6.83 -7.77 2.00
N ALA A 111 6.90 -8.56 3.05
CA ALA A 111 7.62 -8.20 4.27
C ALA A 111 8.97 -8.89 4.34
N ASP A 112 10.02 -8.11 4.46
CA ASP A 112 11.37 -8.55 4.82
C ASP A 112 11.67 -8.05 6.24
N SER A 113 12.02 -6.78 6.41
CA SER A 113 12.24 -6.17 7.72
C SER A 113 11.01 -5.52 8.33
N SER A 114 9.92 -5.39 7.58
CA SER A 114 8.71 -4.66 7.96
C SER A 114 7.55 -5.53 8.48
N LEU A 115 7.81 -6.82 8.76
CA LEU A 115 6.73 -7.78 9.06
C LEU A 115 5.80 -7.33 10.19
N LYS A 116 6.36 -6.87 11.30
CA LYS A 116 5.56 -6.42 12.43
C LYS A 116 4.68 -5.22 12.06
N TYR A 117 5.25 -4.25 11.37
CA TYR A 117 4.52 -3.06 10.91
C TYR A 117 3.41 -3.44 9.93
N ASP A 118 3.70 -4.29 8.95
CA ASP A 118 2.72 -4.72 7.95
C ASP A 118 1.59 -5.52 8.57
N ARG A 119 1.88 -6.36 9.57
CA ARG A 119 0.86 -7.15 10.25
C ARG A 119 0.04 -6.37 11.26
N GLU A 120 0.63 -5.43 11.98
CA GLU A 120 -0.03 -4.73 13.09
C GLU A 120 -0.61 -3.39 12.67
N VAL A 121 0.22 -2.51 12.10
CA VAL A 121 -0.21 -1.13 11.79
C VAL A 121 -0.99 -1.08 10.48
N LYS A 122 -0.47 -1.64 9.42
CA LYS A 122 -1.13 -1.60 8.11
C LYS A 122 -2.42 -2.41 8.08
N THR A 123 -2.46 -3.54 8.76
CA THR A 123 -3.68 -4.34 8.88
C THR A 123 -4.84 -3.51 9.40
N LEU A 124 -4.61 -2.73 10.45
CA LEU A 124 -5.64 -1.86 11.02
C LEU A 124 -6.05 -0.76 10.04
N ALA A 125 -5.10 -0.13 9.38
CA ALA A 125 -5.38 0.93 8.43
C ALA A 125 -6.22 0.43 7.24
N TYR A 126 -5.85 -0.71 6.68
CA TYR A 126 -6.59 -1.32 5.57
C TYR A 126 -7.98 -1.79 5.99
N ALA A 127 -8.10 -2.45 7.13
CA ALA A 127 -9.38 -2.92 7.64
C ALA A 127 -10.35 -1.75 7.92
N LYS A 128 -9.86 -0.70 8.56
CA LYS A 128 -10.66 0.50 8.87
C LYS A 128 -11.23 1.16 7.63
N SER A 129 -10.49 1.16 6.53
CA SER A 129 -10.91 1.79 5.29
C SER A 129 -11.79 0.92 4.40
N GLY A 130 -12.00 -0.35 4.77
CA GLY A 130 -12.86 -1.26 4.01
C GLY A 130 -12.16 -2.10 2.95
N ILE A 131 -10.84 -2.23 3.01
CA ILE A 131 -10.12 -3.18 2.16
C ILE A 131 -10.52 -4.60 2.58
N ILE A 132 -11.07 -5.37 1.64
CA ILE A 132 -11.69 -6.67 1.94
C ILE A 132 -10.65 -7.76 2.17
N ASP A 133 -9.65 -7.81 1.33
CA ASP A 133 -8.57 -8.81 1.40
C ASP A 133 -7.21 -8.12 1.50
N TYR A 134 -6.44 -8.51 2.50
CA TYR A 134 -5.09 -8.01 2.73
C TYR A 134 -4.17 -9.19 3.06
N TRP A 135 -3.10 -9.33 2.28
CA TRP A 135 -2.10 -10.39 2.46
C TRP A 135 -0.75 -9.80 2.82
N VAL A 136 -0.07 -10.47 3.74
CA VAL A 136 1.33 -10.17 4.06
C VAL A 136 2.16 -11.41 3.76
N LEU A 137 3.07 -11.30 2.82
CA LEU A 137 4.01 -12.37 2.48
C LEU A 137 5.31 -12.14 3.25
N ASP A 138 5.55 -13.00 4.25
CA ASP A 138 6.79 -13.02 5.03
C ASP A 138 7.83 -13.85 4.27
N ILE A 139 8.76 -13.18 3.59
CA ILE A 139 9.74 -13.89 2.76
C ILE A 139 10.78 -14.64 3.59
N ASN A 140 11.11 -14.16 4.77
CA ASN A 140 12.07 -14.82 5.67
C ASN A 140 11.48 -16.07 6.31
N GLY A 141 10.24 -15.96 6.80
CA GLY A 141 9.52 -17.06 7.44
C GLY A 141 8.83 -18.00 6.47
N ARG A 142 8.78 -17.66 5.19
CA ARG A 142 8.04 -18.39 4.14
C ARG A 142 6.60 -18.64 4.53
N LYS A 143 5.92 -17.59 5.00
CA LYS A 143 4.53 -17.62 5.44
C LYS A 143 3.72 -16.57 4.72
N LEU A 144 2.47 -16.90 4.44
CA LEU A 144 1.49 -15.96 3.91
C LEU A 144 0.43 -15.74 4.98
N TYR A 145 0.31 -14.51 5.44
CA TYR A 145 -0.76 -14.11 6.37
C TYR A 145 -1.91 -13.53 5.56
N VAL A 146 -3.10 -14.09 5.72
CA VAL A 146 -4.29 -13.66 4.99
C VAL A 146 -5.27 -13.05 5.96
N TYR A 147 -5.63 -11.79 5.74
CA TYR A 147 -6.62 -11.05 6.53
C TYR A 147 -7.82 -10.74 5.64
N ARG A 148 -9.00 -11.11 6.11
CA ARG A 148 -10.25 -10.84 5.40
C ARG A 148 -11.23 -10.15 6.33
N LEU A 149 -11.97 -9.19 5.80
CA LEU A 149 -13.12 -8.64 6.53
C LEU A 149 -14.22 -9.68 6.58
N PRO A 150 -14.91 -9.80 7.73
CA PRO A 150 -16.05 -10.71 7.87
C PRO A 150 -17.22 -10.34 6.96
#